data_3cc105d060319b778db91a516dffc759
#
_entry.id   3cc105d060319b778db91a516dffc759
#
_cell.length_a   1.000
_cell.length_b   1.000
_cell.length_c   1.000
_cell.angle_alpha   90.00
_cell.angle_beta   90.00
_cell.angle_gamma   90.00
#
_symmetry.space_group_name_H-M   'P 1'
#
loop_
_entity.id
_entity.type
_entity.pdbx_description
1 polymer ?
#
loop_
_entity_poly.entity_id
_entity_poly.type
_entity_poly.pdbx_seq_one_letter_code
_entity_poly.pdbx_strand_id
1 'polypeptide(L)'
;TRDGKPVSNATINISGKRFRQTDAVGNFRIPVPAYKSNDSLVISSVGFNTLKLPVSDAITKTEFGLNEQTTNLQPLILKSYLNEAASGSNSEVTGYFRSWKTTGTGGEIGKFFYINHDEYKLERVRFKVNNQCDTCQVRLHIREIIDDLPGDEILYDSISTEIKRLSFDDRFSEFDLSNYNLVFKQRSILVSLEVLYCTRSGAPDCSFCFIGTEEGKYIYKTRRQY
;
A
#
# COMPACT_ATOMS: atom_id res chain seq x y z
N THR A 1 19.58 1.66 -3.96
CA THR A 1 19.61 3.08 -3.55
C THR A 1 20.86 3.75 -4.08
N ARG A 2 20.88 5.08 -4.23
CA ARG A 2 22.06 5.87 -4.60
C ARG A 2 23.22 5.65 -3.63
N ASP A 3 22.91 5.30 -2.39
CA ASP A 3 23.87 5.10 -1.29
C ASP A 3 24.21 3.62 -1.06
N GLY A 4 23.75 2.70 -1.91
CA GLY A 4 24.00 1.27 -1.76
C GLY A 4 23.32 0.60 -0.55
N LYS A 5 22.44 1.31 0.16
CA LYS A 5 21.73 0.75 1.31
C LYS A 5 20.61 -0.19 0.87
N PRO A 6 20.41 -1.34 1.55
CA PRO A 6 19.34 -2.26 1.21
C PRO A 6 17.96 -1.63 1.46
N VAL A 7 17.00 -1.94 0.59
CA VAL A 7 15.59 -1.54 0.75
C VAL A 7 14.79 -2.74 1.20
N SER A 8 14.37 -2.73 2.46
CA SER A 8 13.48 -3.76 3.02
C SER A 8 12.03 -3.54 2.59
N ASN A 9 11.26 -4.62 2.53
CA ASN A 9 9.83 -4.60 2.17
C ASN A 9 9.52 -3.91 0.83
N ALA A 10 10.49 -3.80 -0.09
CA ALA A 10 10.19 -3.40 -1.45
C ALA A 10 9.32 -4.45 -2.13
N THR A 11 8.28 -4.03 -2.81
CA THR A 11 7.35 -4.92 -3.50
C THR A 11 7.88 -5.26 -4.89
N ILE A 12 7.99 -6.54 -5.19
CA ILE A 12 8.42 -7.07 -6.48
C ILE A 12 7.23 -7.73 -7.16
N ASN A 13 6.94 -7.29 -8.37
CA ASN A 13 5.84 -7.78 -9.18
C ASN A 13 6.35 -8.21 -10.56
N ILE A 14 5.83 -9.31 -11.10
CA ILE A 14 6.10 -9.72 -12.47
C ILE A 14 4.79 -9.80 -13.24
N SER A 15 4.63 -8.89 -14.22
CA SER A 15 3.46 -8.78 -15.10
C SER A 15 2.12 -8.82 -14.36
N GLY A 16 2.05 -8.27 -13.15
CA GLY A 16 0.85 -8.27 -12.30
C GLY A 16 0.46 -9.63 -11.72
N LYS A 17 1.26 -10.68 -11.94
CA LYS A 17 0.86 -12.05 -11.59
C LYS A 17 1.48 -12.60 -10.31
N ARG A 18 2.62 -12.08 -9.89
CA ARG A 18 3.33 -12.55 -8.69
C ARG A 18 3.91 -11.40 -7.91
N PHE A 19 3.69 -11.43 -6.61
CA PHE A 19 4.24 -10.47 -5.67
C PHE A 19 5.23 -11.16 -4.74
N ARG A 20 6.33 -10.48 -4.50
CA ARG A 20 7.34 -10.81 -3.49
C ARG A 20 7.71 -9.52 -2.78
N GLN A 21 8.36 -9.66 -1.64
CA GLN A 21 8.93 -8.53 -0.93
C GLN A 21 10.40 -8.84 -0.64
N THR A 22 11.19 -7.78 -0.57
CA THR A 22 12.55 -7.91 -0.07
C THR A 22 12.52 -8.16 1.43
N ASP A 23 13.47 -8.96 1.91
CA ASP A 23 13.71 -9.17 3.34
C ASP A 23 14.34 -7.93 4.00
N ALA A 24 14.68 -8.03 5.29
CA ALA A 24 15.26 -6.94 6.06
C ALA A 24 16.60 -6.41 5.52
N VAL A 25 17.31 -7.22 4.73
CA VAL A 25 18.58 -6.87 4.08
C VAL A 25 18.45 -6.68 2.57
N GLY A 26 17.21 -6.46 2.09
CA GLY A 26 16.94 -6.11 0.70
C GLY A 26 16.98 -7.28 -0.29
N ASN A 27 17.10 -8.52 0.16
CA ASN A 27 17.17 -9.67 -0.75
C ASN A 27 15.77 -10.17 -1.13
N PHE A 28 15.66 -10.70 -2.34
CA PHE A 28 14.48 -11.41 -2.80
C PHE A 28 14.87 -12.55 -3.76
N ARG A 29 13.96 -13.51 -3.95
CA ARG A 29 14.13 -14.62 -4.89
C ARG A 29 12.90 -14.76 -5.77
N ILE A 30 13.14 -14.93 -7.07
CA ILE A 30 12.10 -15.15 -8.07
C ILE A 30 12.44 -16.46 -8.80
N PRO A 31 11.56 -17.48 -8.80
CA PRO A 31 11.77 -18.69 -9.59
C PRO A 31 11.61 -18.37 -11.08
N VAL A 32 12.69 -18.39 -11.83
CA VAL A 32 12.78 -17.98 -13.25
C VAL A 32 11.99 -18.86 -14.24
N PRO A 33 11.81 -20.18 -14.05
CA PRO A 33 11.22 -21.03 -15.11
C PRO A 33 9.78 -20.72 -15.51
N ALA A 34 9.11 -19.83 -14.79
CA ALA A 34 7.68 -19.55 -14.97
C ALA A 34 7.38 -18.28 -15.77
N TYR A 35 8.37 -17.59 -16.32
CA TYR A 35 8.18 -16.29 -16.96
C TYR A 35 8.52 -16.30 -18.44
N LYS A 36 7.76 -15.50 -19.20
CA LYS A 36 8.06 -15.26 -20.62
C LYS A 36 9.05 -14.10 -20.71
N SER A 37 9.86 -14.09 -21.76
CA SER A 37 10.83 -13.01 -22.02
C SER A 37 10.19 -11.61 -22.06
N ASN A 38 8.93 -11.53 -22.47
CA ASN A 38 8.17 -10.28 -22.58
C ASN A 38 7.50 -9.86 -21.26
N ASP A 39 7.59 -10.65 -20.21
CA ASP A 39 7.09 -10.26 -18.89
C ASP A 39 7.93 -9.09 -18.34
N SER A 40 7.31 -8.20 -17.58
CA SER A 40 7.99 -7.06 -16.95
C SER A 40 8.17 -7.32 -15.47
N LEU A 41 9.40 -7.14 -14.98
CA LEU A 41 9.71 -7.01 -13.55
C LEU A 41 9.45 -5.57 -13.13
N VAL A 42 8.66 -5.38 -12.10
CA VAL A 42 8.38 -4.09 -11.47
C VAL A 42 8.79 -4.17 -10.02
N ILE A 43 9.67 -3.26 -9.60
CA ILE A 43 10.11 -3.12 -8.21
C ILE A 43 9.67 -1.74 -7.72
N SER A 44 8.89 -1.72 -6.65
CA SER A 44 8.39 -0.49 -6.05
C SER A 44 8.60 -0.47 -4.53
N SER A 45 8.88 0.71 -4.01
CA SER A 45 8.92 0.98 -2.58
C SER A 45 8.52 2.42 -2.33
N VAL A 46 7.93 2.70 -1.18
CA VAL A 46 7.57 4.07 -0.80
C VAL A 46 8.84 4.91 -0.69
N GLY A 47 8.78 6.14 -1.21
CA GLY A 47 9.95 7.04 -1.25
C GLY A 47 10.91 6.79 -2.42
N PHE A 48 10.61 5.86 -3.33
CA PHE A 48 11.43 5.53 -4.48
C PHE A 48 10.65 5.54 -5.78
N ASN A 49 11.31 5.92 -6.86
CA ASN A 49 10.78 5.77 -8.21
C ASN A 49 10.63 4.29 -8.54
N THR A 50 9.49 3.93 -9.11
CA THR A 50 9.24 2.55 -9.54
C THR A 50 10.20 2.14 -10.65
N LEU A 51 10.94 1.05 -10.42
CA LEU A 51 11.80 0.44 -11.42
C LEU A 51 10.98 -0.58 -12.23
N LYS A 52 10.97 -0.42 -13.55
CA LYS A 52 10.32 -1.36 -14.48
C LYS A 52 11.31 -1.76 -15.56
N LEU A 53 11.49 -3.07 -15.76
CA LEU A 53 12.37 -3.62 -16.80
C LEU A 53 11.84 -4.97 -17.30
N PRO A 54 12.21 -5.38 -18.53
CA PRO A 54 11.91 -6.72 -19.04
C PRO A 54 12.51 -7.79 -18.15
N VAL A 55 11.85 -8.93 -18.02
CA VAL A 55 12.39 -10.06 -17.26
C VAL A 55 13.67 -10.60 -17.90
N SER A 56 13.77 -10.55 -19.23
CA SER A 56 15.03 -10.90 -19.95
C SER A 56 16.25 -10.15 -19.42
N ASP A 57 16.09 -8.88 -19.11
CA ASP A 57 17.18 -8.03 -18.62
C ASP A 57 17.40 -8.21 -17.12
N ALA A 58 16.32 -8.56 -16.41
CA ALA A 58 16.37 -8.78 -14.97
C ALA A 58 17.15 -10.04 -14.58
N ILE A 59 17.02 -11.12 -15.34
CA ILE A 59 17.67 -12.41 -15.02
C ILE A 59 19.19 -12.38 -15.08
N THR A 60 19.75 -11.39 -15.77
CA THR A 60 21.22 -11.20 -15.86
C THR A 60 21.78 -10.33 -14.73
N LYS A 61 20.91 -9.74 -13.91
CA LYS A 61 21.28 -8.82 -12.83
C LYS A 61 21.14 -9.49 -11.48
N THR A 62 22.09 -9.24 -10.60
CA THR A 62 22.08 -9.68 -9.19
C THR A 62 21.63 -8.56 -8.26
N GLU A 63 21.68 -7.31 -8.71
CA GLU A 63 21.35 -6.14 -7.92
C GLU A 63 20.48 -5.15 -8.73
N PHE A 64 19.55 -4.50 -8.03
CA PHE A 64 18.64 -3.50 -8.59
C PHE A 64 18.70 -2.23 -7.74
N GLY A 65 19.12 -1.13 -8.34
CA GLY A 65 19.09 0.19 -7.70
C GLY A 65 17.72 0.83 -7.84
N LEU A 66 17.16 1.30 -6.74
CA LEU A 66 15.99 2.20 -6.74
C LEU A 66 16.48 3.63 -6.54
N ASN A 67 16.04 4.54 -7.39
CA ASN A 67 16.29 5.96 -7.23
C ASN A 67 15.27 6.55 -6.26
N GLU A 68 15.76 7.34 -5.31
CA GLU A 68 14.86 8.07 -4.42
C GLU A 68 13.97 9.02 -5.22
N GLN A 69 12.72 9.08 -4.82
CA GLN A 69 11.79 10.05 -5.37
C GLN A 69 12.08 11.40 -4.72
N THR A 70 12.86 12.24 -5.41
CA THR A 70 13.09 13.61 -4.96
C THR A 70 11.82 14.43 -5.20
N THR A 71 11.13 14.77 -4.15
CA THR A 71 10.08 15.79 -4.23
C THR A 71 10.63 17.09 -3.68
N ASN A 72 10.56 18.12 -4.49
CA ASN A 72 10.80 19.48 -4.03
C ASN A 72 9.74 19.81 -2.98
N LEU A 73 10.15 19.87 -1.72
CA LEU A 73 9.31 20.39 -0.66
C LEU A 73 8.96 21.84 -1.02
N GLN A 74 7.70 22.08 -1.36
CA GLN A 74 7.23 23.45 -1.47
C GLN A 74 7.35 24.12 -0.09
N PRO A 75 7.65 25.43 -0.04
CA PRO A 75 7.76 26.14 1.23
C PRO A 75 6.49 25.92 2.06
N LEU A 76 6.68 25.56 3.31
CA LEU A 76 5.60 25.32 4.28
C LEU A 76 4.84 26.65 4.50
N ILE A 77 3.72 26.81 3.82
CA ILE A 77 2.80 27.88 4.13
C ILE A 77 1.89 27.33 5.25
N LEU A 78 2.09 27.81 6.47
CA LEU A 78 1.21 27.50 7.59
C LEU A 78 -0.15 28.12 7.32
N LYS A 79 -1.07 27.32 6.79
CA LYS A 79 -2.48 27.66 6.67
C LYS A 79 -3.26 26.98 7.80
N SER A 80 -4.11 27.75 8.46
CA SER A 80 -5.10 27.19 9.38
C SER A 80 -6.24 26.60 8.54
N TYR A 81 -6.46 25.30 8.61
CA TYR A 81 -7.63 24.64 8.03
C TYR A 81 -8.76 24.73 9.06
N LEU A 82 -9.78 25.56 8.76
CA LEU A 82 -10.82 25.92 9.72
C LEU A 82 -11.90 24.84 9.89
N ASN A 83 -12.00 23.89 9.00
CA ASN A 83 -13.04 22.86 9.05
C ASN A 83 -12.45 21.46 8.84
N GLU A 84 -12.77 20.55 9.74
CA GLU A 84 -12.53 19.12 9.54
C GLU A 84 -13.69 18.51 8.74
N ALA A 85 -13.38 17.75 7.72
CA ALA A 85 -14.34 16.99 6.94
C ALA A 85 -13.86 15.55 6.78
N ALA A 86 -14.78 14.61 6.82
CA ALA A 86 -14.51 13.22 6.52
C ALA A 86 -15.03 12.87 5.12
N SER A 87 -14.19 12.24 4.31
CA SER A 87 -14.60 11.66 3.03
C SER A 87 -14.62 10.14 3.15
N GLY A 88 -15.70 9.52 2.71
CA GLY A 88 -15.92 8.09 2.82
C GLY A 88 -17.24 7.79 3.55
N SER A 89 -17.42 6.55 3.95
CA SER A 89 -18.64 6.12 4.65
C SER A 89 -18.30 5.57 6.03
N ASN A 90 -19.06 5.98 7.03
CA ASN A 90 -19.08 5.38 8.35
C ASN A 90 -20.21 4.34 8.48
N SER A 91 -20.91 4.02 7.37
CA SER A 91 -22.01 3.06 7.41
C SER A 91 -21.52 1.69 7.89
N GLU A 92 -22.31 1.08 8.74
CA GLU A 92 -22.09 -0.30 9.20
C GLU A 92 -22.50 -1.31 8.13
N VAL A 93 -22.25 -1.04 6.85
CA VAL A 93 -22.62 -1.97 5.80
C VAL A 93 -21.79 -3.22 5.92
N THR A 94 -22.47 -4.30 6.17
CA THR A 94 -21.96 -5.63 6.50
C THR A 94 -21.68 -6.49 5.27
N GLY A 95 -21.44 -5.91 4.09
CA GLY A 95 -21.52 -6.65 2.84
C GLY A 95 -20.22 -7.04 2.16
N TYR A 96 -19.17 -6.22 2.24
CA TYR A 96 -17.95 -6.45 1.47
C TYR A 96 -16.74 -6.75 2.33
N PHE A 97 -16.34 -8.04 2.32
CA PHE A 97 -15.13 -8.50 2.98
C PHE A 97 -14.09 -8.90 1.94
N ARG A 98 -12.87 -8.41 2.09
CA ARG A 98 -11.71 -8.98 1.41
C ARG A 98 -10.76 -9.52 2.45
N SER A 99 -10.52 -10.82 2.37
CA SER A 99 -9.74 -11.57 3.35
C SER A 99 -8.43 -12.03 2.74
N TRP A 100 -7.37 -11.91 3.51
CA TRP A 100 -6.09 -12.55 3.25
C TRP A 100 -5.81 -13.58 4.34
N LYS A 101 -5.35 -14.74 3.93
CA LYS A 101 -4.72 -15.69 4.85
C LYS A 101 -3.26 -15.30 5.05
N THR A 102 -2.62 -15.76 6.12
CA THR A 102 -1.19 -15.50 6.41
C THR A 102 -0.26 -15.80 5.26
N THR A 103 -0.60 -16.78 4.44
CA THR A 103 0.12 -17.14 3.21
C THR A 103 -0.11 -16.16 2.05
N GLY A 104 -1.03 -15.21 2.20
CA GLY A 104 -1.47 -14.26 1.17
C GLY A 104 -0.90 -12.84 1.31
N THR A 105 0.21 -12.65 2.04
CA THR A 105 0.87 -11.35 2.20
C THR A 105 1.27 -10.72 0.86
N GLY A 106 1.22 -9.38 0.77
CA GLY A 106 1.43 -8.63 -0.47
C GLY A 106 0.13 -8.35 -1.25
N GLY A 107 -1.04 -8.69 -0.69
CA GLY A 107 -2.33 -8.24 -1.21
C GLY A 107 -2.59 -6.78 -0.85
N GLU A 108 -3.18 -6.04 -1.78
CA GLU A 108 -3.48 -4.61 -1.62
C GLU A 108 -4.96 -4.37 -1.94
N ILE A 109 -5.62 -3.56 -1.13
CA ILE A 109 -6.96 -3.04 -1.39
C ILE A 109 -6.94 -1.52 -1.27
N GLY A 110 -7.62 -0.83 -2.17
CA GLY A 110 -7.71 0.63 -2.14
C GLY A 110 -9.06 1.15 -2.59
N LYS A 111 -9.36 2.37 -2.15
CA LYS A 111 -10.54 3.12 -2.51
C LYS A 111 -10.15 4.44 -3.16
N PHE A 112 -10.87 4.80 -4.22
CA PHE A 112 -10.75 6.09 -4.88
C PHE A 112 -11.55 7.13 -4.11
N PHE A 113 -10.92 8.25 -3.80
CA PHE A 113 -11.54 9.41 -3.18
C PHE A 113 -11.52 10.57 -4.17
N TYR A 114 -12.68 10.86 -4.73
CA TYR A 114 -12.90 11.99 -5.62
C TYR A 114 -13.26 13.21 -4.78
N ILE A 115 -12.25 14.03 -4.46
CA ILE A 115 -12.37 15.15 -3.54
C ILE A 115 -12.50 16.43 -4.35
N ASN A 116 -13.63 17.13 -4.16
CA ASN A 116 -13.93 18.38 -4.84
C ASN A 116 -13.70 19.56 -3.91
N HIS A 117 -12.46 19.74 -3.46
CA HIS A 117 -12.01 20.90 -2.68
C HIS A 117 -10.78 21.50 -3.35
N ASP A 118 -10.71 22.85 -3.33
CA ASP A 118 -9.57 23.57 -3.93
C ASP A 118 -8.25 23.21 -3.27
N GLU A 119 -8.26 23.07 -1.96
CA GLU A 119 -7.11 22.64 -1.18
C GLU A 119 -7.58 21.91 0.09
N TYR A 120 -6.93 20.81 0.44
CA TYR A 120 -7.17 20.10 1.68
C TYR A 120 -5.89 19.48 2.22
N LYS A 121 -5.85 19.28 3.54
CA LYS A 121 -4.79 18.53 4.23
C LYS A 121 -5.35 17.18 4.68
N LEU A 122 -4.64 16.10 4.33
CA LEU A 122 -4.98 14.77 4.81
C LEU A 122 -4.28 14.51 6.14
N GLU A 123 -5.05 14.37 7.20
CA GLU A 123 -4.51 14.18 8.53
C GLU A 123 -4.70 12.77 9.08
N ARG A 124 -5.73 12.06 8.59
CA ARG A 124 -6.04 10.72 9.08
C ARG A 124 -6.62 9.82 7.99
N VAL A 125 -6.23 8.56 8.00
CA VAL A 125 -6.87 7.50 7.21
C VAL A 125 -7.40 6.45 8.16
N ARG A 126 -8.72 6.28 8.20
CA ARG A 126 -9.41 5.28 9.03
C ARG A 126 -9.96 4.16 8.17
N PHE A 127 -9.87 2.94 8.66
CA PHE A 127 -10.38 1.76 7.97
C PHE A 127 -10.90 0.72 8.94
N LYS A 128 -11.88 -0.05 8.49
CA LYS A 128 -12.44 -1.15 9.28
C LYS A 128 -11.73 -2.44 8.95
N VAL A 129 -11.39 -3.20 9.99
CA VAL A 129 -10.77 -4.53 9.84
C VAL A 129 -11.45 -5.56 10.75
N ASN A 130 -11.37 -6.81 10.33
CA ASN A 130 -11.58 -7.97 11.18
C ASN A 130 -10.28 -8.77 11.17
N ASN A 131 -9.54 -8.70 12.26
CA ASN A 131 -8.26 -9.38 12.41
C ASN A 131 -8.38 -10.58 13.33
N GLN A 132 -8.28 -11.78 12.75
CA GLN A 132 -8.23 -13.05 13.51
C GLN A 132 -6.80 -13.48 13.83
N CYS A 133 -5.79 -12.77 13.32
CA CYS A 133 -4.38 -12.99 13.62
C CYS A 133 -4.00 -12.29 14.93
N ASP A 134 -2.88 -12.70 15.56
CA ASP A 134 -2.39 -12.02 16.74
C ASP A 134 -1.91 -10.61 16.39
N THR A 135 -1.14 -10.50 15.30
CA THR A 135 -0.74 -9.21 14.73
C THR A 135 -0.70 -9.26 13.21
N CYS A 136 -1.01 -8.13 12.57
CA CYS A 136 -0.79 -7.90 11.15
C CYS A 136 -0.10 -6.57 10.94
N GLN A 137 0.92 -6.54 10.10
CA GLN A 137 1.55 -5.29 9.65
C GLN A 137 0.91 -4.86 8.34
N VAL A 138 0.40 -3.64 8.32
CA VAL A 138 -0.27 -3.04 7.18
C VAL A 138 0.46 -1.78 6.75
N ARG A 139 0.70 -1.61 5.46
CA ARG A 139 1.32 -0.43 4.86
C ARG A 139 0.27 0.40 4.14
N LEU A 140 0.35 1.72 4.34
CA LEU A 140 -0.45 2.70 3.65
C LEU A 140 0.22 3.11 2.33
N HIS A 141 -0.59 3.25 1.30
CA HIS A 141 -0.22 3.86 0.03
C HIS A 141 -1.20 4.99 -0.29
N ILE A 142 -0.67 6.11 -0.77
CA ILE A 142 -1.45 7.22 -1.30
C ILE A 142 -0.92 7.52 -2.70
N ARG A 143 -1.78 7.35 -3.72
CA ARG A 143 -1.40 7.53 -5.12
C ARG A 143 -2.26 8.57 -5.80
N GLU A 144 -1.71 9.13 -6.85
CA GLU A 144 -2.49 9.93 -7.78
C GLU A 144 -3.53 9.07 -8.50
N ILE A 145 -4.57 9.73 -9.02
CA ILE A 145 -5.51 9.12 -9.95
C ILE A 145 -5.26 9.73 -11.33
N ILE A 146 -4.88 8.90 -12.27
CA ILE A 146 -4.63 9.29 -13.66
C ILE A 146 -5.55 8.44 -14.55
N ASP A 147 -6.45 9.08 -15.30
CA ASP A 147 -7.41 8.39 -16.18
C ASP A 147 -8.17 7.26 -15.48
N ASP A 148 -8.64 7.53 -14.25
CA ASP A 148 -9.34 6.57 -13.41
C ASP A 148 -8.52 5.31 -13.03
N LEU A 149 -7.21 5.38 -13.13
CA LEU A 149 -6.26 4.32 -12.77
C LEU A 149 -5.29 4.81 -11.67
N PRO A 150 -4.69 3.88 -10.90
CA PRO A 150 -3.64 4.22 -9.97
C PRO A 150 -2.43 4.81 -10.69
N GLY A 151 -2.06 6.03 -10.33
CA GLY A 151 -0.85 6.71 -10.75
C GLY A 151 0.31 6.48 -9.79
N ASP A 152 1.22 7.45 -9.71
CA ASP A 152 2.41 7.38 -8.90
C ASP A 152 2.12 7.49 -7.40
N GLU A 153 3.00 6.91 -6.59
CA GLU A 153 2.97 7.02 -5.13
C GLU A 153 3.30 8.44 -4.70
N ILE A 154 2.52 8.99 -3.78
CA ILE A 154 2.69 10.34 -3.25
C ILE A 154 3.51 10.34 -1.95
N LEU A 155 3.44 9.25 -1.18
CA LEU A 155 4.18 9.14 0.07
C LEU A 155 5.68 8.95 -0.19
N TYR A 156 6.50 9.73 0.53
CA TYR A 156 7.97 9.62 0.48
C TYR A 156 8.48 8.50 1.36
N ASP A 157 7.82 8.34 2.51
CA ASP A 157 8.21 7.37 3.52
C ASP A 157 7.24 6.20 3.54
N SER A 158 7.76 5.03 3.90
CA SER A 158 6.93 3.86 4.13
C SER A 158 6.19 4.01 5.46
N ILE A 159 4.89 4.28 5.38
CA ILE A 159 4.03 4.40 6.55
C ILE A 159 3.34 3.06 6.77
N SER A 160 3.64 2.41 7.88
CA SER A 160 3.02 1.14 8.24
C SER A 160 2.58 1.15 9.72
N THR A 161 1.56 0.36 10.02
CA THR A 161 1.07 0.19 11.38
C THR A 161 0.87 -1.28 11.70
N GLU A 162 1.05 -1.63 12.97
CA GLU A 162 0.73 -2.95 13.50
C GLU A 162 -0.71 -2.96 13.97
N ILE A 163 -1.48 -3.92 13.47
CA ILE A 163 -2.86 -4.16 13.87
C ILE A 163 -2.89 -5.42 14.71
N LYS A 164 -3.12 -5.27 16.01
CA LYS A 164 -3.33 -6.38 16.94
C LYS A 164 -4.70 -7.00 16.72
N ARG A 165 -4.89 -8.18 17.29
CA ARG A 165 -6.19 -8.82 17.33
C ARG A 165 -7.19 -7.89 18.01
N LEU A 166 -8.21 -7.46 17.25
CA LEU A 166 -9.24 -6.56 17.76
C LEU A 166 -10.41 -7.37 18.32
N SER A 167 -10.96 -6.91 19.44
CA SER A 167 -12.26 -7.37 19.90
C SER A 167 -13.35 -6.98 18.89
N PHE A 168 -14.49 -7.66 18.93
CA PHE A 168 -15.54 -7.48 17.92
C PHE A 168 -16.09 -6.05 17.85
N ASP A 169 -15.95 -5.28 18.93
CA ASP A 169 -16.49 -3.92 19.05
C ASP A 169 -15.51 -2.84 18.54
N ASP A 170 -14.22 -3.14 18.45
CA ASP A 170 -13.18 -2.16 18.12
C ASP A 170 -12.60 -2.45 16.73
N ARG A 171 -13.40 -2.21 15.69
CA ARG A 171 -13.11 -2.61 14.29
C ARG A 171 -12.39 -1.56 13.46
N PHE A 172 -12.13 -0.37 14.02
CA PHE A 172 -11.42 0.67 13.31
C PHE A 172 -9.95 0.67 13.65
N SER A 173 -9.14 0.81 12.62
CA SER A 173 -7.73 1.15 12.71
C SER A 173 -7.49 2.47 11.99
N GLU A 174 -6.43 3.17 12.36
CA GLU A 174 -6.14 4.50 11.87
C GLU A 174 -4.65 4.70 11.59
N PHE A 175 -4.35 5.44 10.54
CA PHE A 175 -3.06 6.07 10.33
C PHE A 175 -3.19 7.55 10.67
N ASP A 176 -2.42 8.02 11.65
CA ASP A 176 -2.25 9.45 11.93
C ASP A 176 -1.18 10.00 10.98
N LEU A 177 -1.59 10.94 10.13
CA LEU A 177 -0.76 11.56 9.11
C LEU A 177 -0.50 13.04 9.41
N SER A 178 -0.90 13.53 10.58
CA SER A 178 -0.79 14.94 10.96
C SER A 178 0.62 15.50 10.82
N ASN A 179 1.64 14.69 11.09
CA ASN A 179 3.05 15.06 11.02
C ASN A 179 3.64 15.04 9.60
N TYR A 180 2.93 14.50 8.60
CA TYR A 180 3.43 14.37 7.23
C TYR A 180 3.13 15.56 6.35
N ASN A 181 2.30 16.50 6.83
CA ASN A 181 1.91 17.72 6.11
C ASN A 181 1.46 17.47 4.66
N LEU A 182 0.60 16.45 4.47
CA LEU A 182 0.09 16.06 3.16
C LEU A 182 -0.99 17.02 2.69
N VAL A 183 -0.61 18.02 1.91
CA VAL A 183 -1.50 19.04 1.36
C VAL A 183 -1.73 18.79 -0.12
N PHE A 184 -2.99 18.73 -0.52
CA PHE A 184 -3.43 18.48 -1.89
C PHE A 184 -4.21 19.68 -2.42
N LYS A 185 -4.01 20.01 -3.71
CA LYS A 185 -4.76 21.06 -4.41
C LYS A 185 -5.52 20.42 -5.55
N GLN A 186 -6.85 20.57 -5.53
CA GLN A 186 -7.79 20.10 -6.58
C GLN A 186 -7.46 18.67 -7.07
N ARG A 187 -7.10 17.79 -6.13
CA ARG A 187 -6.59 16.47 -6.48
C ARG A 187 -7.41 15.38 -5.79
N SER A 188 -7.92 14.46 -6.60
CA SER A 188 -8.45 13.20 -6.10
C SER A 188 -7.30 12.22 -5.85
N ILE A 189 -7.47 11.33 -4.87
CA ILE A 189 -6.44 10.40 -4.45
C ILE A 189 -6.98 8.97 -4.36
N LEU A 190 -6.12 8.01 -4.62
CA LEU A 190 -6.31 6.62 -4.28
C LEU A 190 -5.59 6.35 -2.96
N VAL A 191 -6.34 5.91 -1.97
CA VAL A 191 -5.80 5.43 -0.70
C VAL A 191 -5.89 3.91 -0.70
N SER A 192 -4.77 3.22 -0.50
CA SER A 192 -4.75 1.77 -0.46
C SER A 192 -3.89 1.22 0.67
N LEU A 193 -4.21 0.00 1.07
CA LEU A 193 -3.62 -0.71 2.20
C LEU A 193 -3.07 -2.04 1.71
N GLU A 194 -1.79 -2.29 2.00
CA GLU A 194 -1.10 -3.54 1.68
C GLU A 194 -0.84 -4.32 2.95
N VAL A 195 -1.20 -5.60 2.97
CA VAL A 195 -0.88 -6.50 4.07
C VAL A 195 0.53 -7.05 3.87
N LEU A 196 1.48 -6.61 4.71
CA LEU A 196 2.87 -7.03 4.62
C LEU A 196 3.08 -8.43 5.18
N TYR A 197 2.62 -8.68 6.39
CA TYR A 197 2.61 -10.00 7.02
C TYR A 197 1.60 -10.06 8.17
N CYS A 198 1.20 -11.27 8.53
CA CYS A 198 0.41 -11.54 9.73
C CYS A 198 1.03 -12.71 10.50
N THR A 199 0.88 -12.71 11.82
CA THR A 199 1.36 -13.76 12.73
C THR A 199 0.22 -14.34 13.55
N ARG A 200 0.32 -15.63 13.91
CA ARG A 200 -0.57 -16.29 14.85
C ARG A 200 0.17 -17.39 15.58
N SER A 201 0.15 -17.32 16.91
CA SER A 201 0.73 -18.33 17.77
C SER A 201 -0.11 -19.61 17.72
N GLY A 202 0.54 -20.74 17.51
CA GLY A 202 -0.09 -22.06 17.61
C GLY A 202 -0.97 -22.48 16.44
N ALA A 203 -1.05 -21.69 15.35
CA ALA A 203 -1.78 -22.07 14.14
C ALA A 203 -1.06 -21.57 12.89
N PRO A 204 -1.01 -22.40 11.81
CA PRO A 204 -0.30 -22.03 10.58
C PRO A 204 -1.04 -20.95 9.79
N ASP A 205 -2.35 -20.80 9.97
CA ASP A 205 -3.19 -19.89 9.22
C ASP A 205 -4.08 -19.02 10.10
N CYS A 206 -4.14 -17.73 9.77
CA CYS A 206 -5.15 -16.82 10.29
C CYS A 206 -5.67 -15.94 9.16
N SER A 207 -6.79 -15.28 9.35
CA SER A 207 -7.36 -14.39 8.35
C SER A 207 -7.35 -12.94 8.85
N PHE A 208 -7.02 -12.06 7.91
CA PHE A 208 -7.13 -10.62 8.06
C PHE A 208 -8.07 -10.10 6.98
N CYS A 209 -9.10 -9.39 7.37
CA CYS A 209 -10.12 -8.90 6.45
C CYS A 209 -10.23 -7.39 6.54
N PHE A 210 -10.26 -6.71 5.39
CA PHE A 210 -10.77 -5.36 5.31
C PHE A 210 -12.28 -5.38 5.11
N ILE A 211 -12.98 -4.49 5.81
CA ILE A 211 -14.40 -4.29 5.69
C ILE A 211 -14.62 -3.04 4.85
N GLY A 212 -15.18 -3.21 3.66
CA GLY A 212 -15.51 -2.13 2.74
C GLY A 212 -16.98 -1.72 2.80
N THR A 213 -17.30 -0.65 2.09
CA THR A 213 -18.68 -0.20 1.84
C THR A 213 -19.07 -0.52 0.40
N GLU A 214 -20.36 -0.61 0.10
CA GLU A 214 -20.84 -0.83 -1.28
C GLU A 214 -20.61 0.37 -2.19
N GLU A 215 -20.38 1.54 -1.60
CA GLU A 215 -20.22 2.79 -2.34
C GLU A 215 -18.76 3.05 -2.72
N GLY A 216 -18.57 3.51 -3.96
CA GLY A 216 -17.28 3.98 -4.47
C GLY A 216 -16.55 2.97 -5.33
N LYS A 217 -15.49 3.44 -5.97
CA LYS A 217 -14.61 2.64 -6.81
C LYS A 217 -13.47 2.08 -5.98
N TYR A 218 -13.17 0.81 -6.16
CA TYR A 218 -12.13 0.10 -5.45
C TYR A 218 -11.11 -0.52 -6.39
N ILE A 219 -9.87 -0.61 -5.95
CA ILE A 219 -8.86 -1.48 -6.53
C ILE A 219 -8.61 -2.67 -5.62
N TYR A 220 -8.20 -3.76 -6.22
CA TYR A 220 -7.88 -4.97 -5.52
C TYR A 220 -6.76 -5.72 -6.22
N LYS A 221 -5.66 -5.96 -5.50
CA LYS A 221 -4.56 -6.80 -5.96
C LYS A 221 -4.46 -8.02 -5.08
N THR A 222 -4.59 -9.20 -5.65
CA THR A 222 -4.36 -10.45 -4.96
C THR A 222 -3.00 -11.01 -5.26
N ARG A 223 -2.41 -11.64 -4.24
CA ARG A 223 -1.37 -12.62 -4.49
C ARG A 223 -2.07 -13.88 -5.04
N ARG A 224 -1.84 -14.23 -6.30
CA ARG A 224 -2.16 -15.58 -6.77
C ARG A 224 -1.14 -16.53 -6.13
N GLN A 225 -1.62 -17.44 -5.30
CA GLN A 225 -0.87 -18.64 -4.93
C GLN A 225 -0.78 -19.52 -6.18
N TYR A 226 0.43 -19.93 -6.49
CA TYR A 226 0.70 -21.03 -7.40
C TYR A 226 1.29 -22.15 -6.57
#